data_8e6ac37f801f37c141ba4ae141bf9287
#
_entry.id   8e6ac37f801f37c141ba4ae141bf9287
#
_cell.length_a   1.000
_cell.length_b   1.000
_cell.length_c   1.000
_cell.angle_alpha   90.00
_cell.angle_beta   90.00
_cell.angle_gamma   90.00
#
_symmetry.space_group_name_H-M   'P 1'
#
loop_
_entity.id
_entity.type
_entity.pdbx_description
1 polymer ?
#
loop_
_entity_poly.entity_id
_entity_poly.type
_entity_poly.pdbx_seq_one_letter_code
_entity_poly.pdbx_strand_id
1 'polypeptide(L)'
;CEDAFTLASWALSLDPKAELAVGPVPFTGEDRTFKGGFTMYAEKAPNARGVRRVLEALSAKRGGGTVHDAAAFTAAMRSKQFGAVVITGNYPSDWVTPEFRDAAMGTAVVLIDTLENPLANMAECVLPGATWTEKAGTFENVKNRLQAFERAIEATDFVKGEFQIGADLQAGFESRPARAVTAESIRAQMAKVAGLERFGSDVHVPDLSFEQAADMQFAEI
;
A
#
# COMPACT_ATOMS: atom_id res chain seq x y z
N CYS A 1 -2.54 -3.40 -2.97
CA CYS A 1 -2.31 -4.72 -2.32
C CYS A 1 -0.90 -5.22 -2.59
N GLU A 2 -0.46 -5.18 -3.82
CA GLU A 2 0.85 -5.68 -4.28
C GLU A 2 2.01 -4.98 -3.57
N ASP A 3 1.90 -3.66 -3.35
CA ASP A 3 2.88 -2.86 -2.61
C ASP A 3 3.05 -3.39 -1.17
N ALA A 4 1.93 -3.58 -0.47
CA ALA A 4 1.93 -4.11 0.89
C ALA A 4 2.53 -5.52 0.94
N PHE A 5 2.23 -6.36 -0.06
CA PHE A 5 2.75 -7.73 -0.12
C PHE A 5 4.27 -7.76 -0.28
N THR A 6 4.81 -6.99 -1.23
CA THR A 6 6.26 -7.02 -1.50
C THR A 6 7.06 -6.38 -0.38
N LEU A 7 6.64 -5.22 0.13
CA LEU A 7 7.35 -4.53 1.21
C LEU A 7 7.29 -5.32 2.52
N ALA A 8 6.11 -5.85 2.90
CA ALA A 8 6.00 -6.68 4.09
C ALA A 8 6.78 -8.01 3.95
N SER A 9 6.77 -8.63 2.77
CA SER A 9 7.57 -9.83 2.51
C SER A 9 9.06 -9.56 2.65
N TRP A 10 9.54 -8.43 2.13
CA TRP A 10 10.91 -7.99 2.30
C TRP A 10 11.26 -7.75 3.78
N ALA A 11 10.45 -6.97 4.50
CA ALA A 11 10.68 -6.69 5.92
C ALA A 11 10.76 -7.99 6.73
N LEU A 12 9.83 -8.93 6.50
CA LEU A 12 9.82 -10.25 7.13
C LEU A 12 10.98 -11.16 6.71
N SER A 13 11.63 -10.90 5.59
CA SER A 13 12.86 -11.62 5.19
C SER A 13 14.09 -11.11 5.93
N LEU A 14 14.12 -9.81 6.26
CA LEU A 14 15.18 -9.20 7.07
C LEU A 14 15.06 -9.62 8.54
N ASP A 15 13.87 -9.52 9.09
CA ASP A 15 13.56 -9.97 10.46
C ASP A 15 12.25 -10.78 10.47
N PRO A 16 12.31 -12.09 10.71
CA PRO A 16 11.11 -12.91 10.85
C PRO A 16 10.16 -12.48 11.98
N LYS A 17 10.62 -11.64 12.91
CA LYS A 17 9.83 -11.08 14.01
C LYS A 17 9.35 -9.66 13.73
N ALA A 18 9.62 -9.11 12.53
CA ALA A 18 9.14 -7.78 12.15
C ALA A 18 7.62 -7.70 12.34
N GLU A 19 7.18 -6.63 12.98
CA GLU A 19 5.77 -6.34 13.19
C GLU A 19 5.22 -5.51 12.04
N LEU A 20 3.99 -5.81 11.64
CA LEU A 20 3.34 -5.17 10.50
C LEU A 20 2.25 -4.22 11.01
N ALA A 21 2.04 -3.12 10.27
CA ALA A 21 1.04 -2.14 10.64
C ALA A 21 0.29 -1.59 9.41
N VAL A 22 -0.99 -1.28 9.60
CA VAL A 22 -1.79 -0.51 8.66
C VAL A 22 -1.74 0.95 9.07
N GLY A 23 -1.47 1.84 8.12
CA GLY A 23 -1.50 3.28 8.34
C GLY A 23 -2.87 3.83 8.72
N PRO A 24 -2.99 5.14 8.96
CA PRO A 24 -4.25 5.73 9.38
C PRO A 24 -5.33 5.56 8.31
N VAL A 25 -6.48 5.05 8.74
CA VAL A 25 -7.67 4.90 7.89
C VAL A 25 -8.60 6.08 8.17
N PRO A 26 -8.81 7.01 7.21
CA PRO A 26 -9.68 8.15 7.44
C PRO A 26 -11.15 7.75 7.43
N PHE A 27 -11.91 8.28 8.40
CA PHE A 27 -13.36 8.17 8.49
C PHE A 27 -13.97 9.58 8.52
N THR A 28 -15.08 9.77 7.81
CA THR A 28 -15.82 11.04 7.80
C THR A 28 -17.30 10.78 7.86
N GLY A 29 -17.95 11.27 8.94
CA GLY A 29 -19.38 11.07 9.20
C GLY A 29 -19.73 9.63 9.54
N GLU A 30 -20.93 9.23 9.16
CA GLU A 30 -21.48 7.89 9.35
C GLU A 30 -21.89 7.28 8.00
N ASP A 31 -22.03 5.96 7.98
CA ASP A 31 -22.57 5.26 6.81
C ASP A 31 -24.01 5.75 6.55
N ARG A 32 -24.26 6.24 5.33
CA ARG A 32 -25.56 6.78 4.94
C ARG A 32 -26.09 6.10 3.69
N THR A 33 -27.19 5.37 3.84
CA THR A 33 -27.88 4.75 2.71
C THR A 33 -28.98 5.68 2.18
N PHE A 34 -28.96 5.89 0.86
CA PHE A 34 -29.95 6.70 0.14
C PHE A 34 -31.04 5.83 -0.48
N LYS A 35 -32.16 6.44 -0.84
CA LYS A 35 -33.21 5.79 -1.62
C LYS A 35 -32.61 5.25 -2.92
N GLY A 36 -32.85 3.98 -3.23
CA GLY A 36 -32.25 3.31 -4.38
C GLY A 36 -31.05 2.42 -4.06
N GLY A 37 -30.68 2.28 -2.76
CA GLY A 37 -29.70 1.31 -2.29
C GLY A 37 -28.22 1.77 -2.38
N PHE A 38 -27.97 3.01 -2.79
CA PHE A 38 -26.61 3.57 -2.72
C PHE A 38 -26.23 3.90 -1.29
N THR A 39 -25.07 3.44 -0.84
CA THR A 39 -24.52 3.75 0.48
C THR A 39 -23.22 4.55 0.33
N MET A 40 -23.20 5.72 0.94
CA MET A 40 -21.98 6.49 1.18
C MET A 40 -21.37 6.02 2.50
N TYR A 41 -20.20 5.41 2.43
CA TYR A 41 -19.50 4.89 3.60
C TYR A 41 -18.69 5.97 4.31
N ALA A 42 -18.61 5.87 5.63
CA ALA A 42 -17.78 6.72 6.48
C ALA A 42 -16.28 6.48 6.22
N GLU A 43 -15.89 5.24 5.97
CA GLU A 43 -14.52 4.88 5.59
C GLU A 43 -14.14 5.53 4.25
N LYS A 44 -13.01 6.27 4.23
CA LYS A 44 -12.53 7.00 3.05
C LYS A 44 -11.24 6.44 2.45
N ALA A 45 -10.74 5.31 2.96
CA ALA A 45 -9.59 4.64 2.40
C ALA A 45 -10.02 3.63 1.34
N PRO A 46 -9.59 3.77 0.08
CA PRO A 46 -10.05 2.90 -1.00
C PRO A 46 -9.53 1.46 -0.89
N ASN A 47 -8.46 1.21 -0.12
CA ASN A 47 -7.77 -0.09 -0.06
C ASN A 47 -7.32 -0.53 1.34
N ALA A 48 -7.76 0.10 2.42
CA ALA A 48 -7.33 -0.27 3.77
C ALA A 48 -7.61 -1.75 4.08
N ARG A 49 -8.72 -2.29 3.57
CA ARG A 49 -9.12 -3.70 3.74
C ARG A 49 -8.16 -4.65 3.03
N GLY A 50 -7.79 -4.33 1.79
CA GLY A 50 -6.85 -5.14 1.02
C GLY A 50 -5.45 -5.16 1.64
N VAL A 51 -4.96 -3.99 2.08
CA VAL A 51 -3.69 -3.91 2.81
C VAL A 51 -3.74 -4.76 4.07
N ARG A 52 -4.76 -4.61 4.92
CA ARG A 52 -4.92 -5.38 6.15
C ARG A 52 -4.95 -6.89 5.88
N ARG A 53 -5.75 -7.34 4.91
CA ARG A 53 -5.81 -8.76 4.49
C ARG A 53 -4.44 -9.31 4.14
N VAL A 54 -3.68 -8.57 3.34
CA VAL A 54 -2.33 -8.97 2.92
C VAL A 54 -1.40 -9.11 4.11
N LEU A 55 -1.37 -8.11 5.00
CA LEU A 55 -0.51 -8.12 6.18
C LEU A 55 -0.88 -9.24 7.16
N GLU A 56 -2.18 -9.47 7.39
CA GLU A 56 -2.68 -10.56 8.26
C GLU A 56 -2.30 -11.94 7.68
N ALA A 57 -2.44 -12.15 6.38
CA ALA A 57 -2.05 -13.41 5.75
C ALA A 57 -0.53 -13.67 5.83
N LEU A 58 0.28 -12.65 5.63
CA LEU A 58 1.74 -12.76 5.78
C LEU A 58 2.15 -13.02 7.23
N SER A 59 1.50 -12.36 8.17
CA SER A 59 1.71 -12.58 9.61
C SER A 59 1.32 -14.01 10.01
N ALA A 60 0.15 -14.50 9.59
CA ALA A 60 -0.33 -15.85 9.85
C ALA A 60 0.62 -16.93 9.30
N LYS A 61 1.17 -16.72 8.08
CA LYS A 61 2.15 -17.63 7.46
C LYS A 61 3.41 -17.82 8.32
N ARG A 62 3.74 -16.88 9.20
CA ARG A 62 4.92 -16.88 10.07
C ARG A 62 4.62 -17.37 11.51
N GLY A 63 3.47 -17.95 11.75
CA GLY A 63 3.07 -18.46 13.08
C GLY A 63 2.16 -17.50 13.85
N GLY A 64 1.69 -16.47 13.20
CA GLY A 64 0.81 -15.45 13.77
C GLY A 64 1.58 -14.30 14.40
N GLY A 65 0.98 -13.12 14.33
CA GLY A 65 1.44 -11.88 14.91
C GLY A 65 0.33 -10.84 14.77
N THR A 66 0.31 -9.84 15.62
CA THR A 66 -0.67 -8.77 15.54
C THR A 66 -0.29 -7.83 14.40
N VAL A 67 -1.24 -7.53 13.51
CA VAL A 67 -1.12 -6.39 12.60
C VAL A 67 -1.64 -5.17 13.33
N HIS A 68 -0.76 -4.24 13.63
CA HIS A 68 -1.11 -3.02 14.34
C HIS A 68 -2.00 -2.10 13.49
N ASP A 69 -2.86 -1.36 14.14
CA ASP A 69 -3.38 -0.12 13.57
C ASP A 69 -2.38 1.04 13.78
N ALA A 70 -2.68 2.19 13.20
CA ALA A 70 -1.78 3.35 13.27
C ALA A 70 -1.53 3.83 14.71
N ALA A 71 -2.53 3.74 15.60
CA ALA A 71 -2.40 4.17 16.99
C ALA A 71 -1.51 3.22 17.80
N ALA A 72 -1.74 1.91 17.68
CA ALA A 72 -0.92 0.89 18.34
C ALA A 72 0.53 0.93 17.84
N PHE A 73 0.74 1.11 16.53
CA PHE A 73 2.09 1.25 15.95
C PHE A 73 2.79 2.51 16.48
N THR A 74 2.09 3.64 16.55
CA THR A 74 2.63 4.90 17.13
C THR A 74 3.04 4.71 18.58
N ALA A 75 2.21 4.02 19.38
CA ALA A 75 2.52 3.71 20.79
C ALA A 75 3.75 2.81 20.91
N ALA A 76 3.88 1.79 20.07
CA ALA A 76 5.03 0.89 20.03
C ALA A 76 6.33 1.62 19.65
N MET A 77 6.30 2.53 18.66
CA MET A 77 7.44 3.39 18.34
C MET A 77 7.82 4.30 19.50
N ARG A 78 6.84 4.92 20.15
CA ARG A 78 7.07 5.79 21.32
C ARG A 78 7.74 5.06 22.46
N SER A 79 7.39 3.79 22.71
CA SER A 79 8.03 2.94 23.71
C SER A 79 9.35 2.31 23.26
N LYS A 80 9.87 2.71 22.09
CA LYS A 80 11.16 2.23 21.55
C LYS A 80 11.23 0.71 21.36
N GLN A 81 10.11 0.11 20.95
CA GLN A 81 10.07 -1.34 20.65
C GLN A 81 10.82 -1.69 19.36
N PHE A 82 10.98 -0.71 18.44
CA PHE A 82 11.63 -0.92 17.17
C PHE A 82 12.96 -0.19 17.07
N GLY A 83 14.00 -0.87 16.59
CA GLY A 83 15.28 -0.25 16.22
C GLY A 83 15.22 0.45 14.87
N ALA A 84 14.41 -0.07 13.95
CA ALA A 84 14.19 0.50 12.62
C ALA A 84 12.74 0.29 12.18
N VAL A 85 12.24 1.19 11.34
CA VAL A 85 10.91 1.10 10.73
C VAL A 85 10.96 1.45 9.25
N VAL A 86 10.14 0.76 8.47
CA VAL A 86 9.87 1.10 7.06
C VAL A 86 8.45 1.67 7.01
N ILE A 87 8.33 2.89 6.55
CA ILE A 87 7.06 3.61 6.51
C ILE A 87 6.72 3.93 5.07
N THR A 88 5.51 3.57 4.64
CA THR A 88 5.00 3.94 3.33
C THR A 88 3.84 4.91 3.47
N GLY A 89 3.86 6.01 2.69
CA GLY A 89 2.81 7.02 2.64
C GLY A 89 1.81 6.75 1.52
N ASN A 90 1.87 7.56 0.48
CA ASN A 90 0.94 7.55 -0.66
C ASN A 90 -0.47 8.05 -0.29
N TYR A 91 -0.53 8.99 0.64
CA TYR A 91 -1.75 9.73 0.97
C TYR A 91 -1.82 11.03 0.13
N PRO A 92 -3.02 11.45 -0.27
CA PRO A 92 -3.19 12.67 -1.07
C PRO A 92 -3.10 13.97 -0.25
N SER A 93 -2.87 13.87 1.05
CA SER A 93 -2.82 15.00 2.00
C SER A 93 -1.87 14.69 3.15
N ASP A 94 -1.62 15.68 4.00
CA ASP A 94 -0.81 15.53 5.20
C ASP A 94 -1.38 14.45 6.12
N TRP A 95 -0.62 13.39 6.34
CA TRP A 95 -1.02 12.25 7.17
C TRP A 95 -0.11 12.08 8.41
N VAL A 96 1.08 12.70 8.38
CA VAL A 96 2.04 12.62 9.47
C VAL A 96 1.66 13.61 10.57
N THR A 97 1.10 13.10 11.67
CA THR A 97 0.80 13.94 12.83
C THR A 97 2.06 14.25 13.64
N PRO A 98 2.07 15.34 14.44
CA PRO A 98 3.18 15.61 15.36
C PRO A 98 3.48 14.44 16.31
N GLU A 99 2.43 13.75 16.82
CA GLU A 99 2.62 12.59 17.69
C GLU A 99 3.31 11.42 16.98
N PHE A 100 2.97 11.18 15.72
CA PHE A 100 3.58 10.13 14.91
C PHE A 100 5.05 10.43 14.64
N ARG A 101 5.35 11.67 14.21
CA ARG A 101 6.72 12.15 14.01
C ARG A 101 7.56 12.04 15.28
N ASP A 102 7.02 12.51 16.41
CA ASP A 102 7.76 12.51 17.69
C ASP A 102 7.98 11.07 18.21
N ALA A 103 7.05 10.16 17.95
CA ALA A 103 7.21 8.74 18.26
C ALA A 103 8.35 8.08 17.45
N ALA A 104 8.55 8.52 16.22
CA ALA A 104 9.60 8.01 15.33
C ALA A 104 11.01 8.54 15.70
N MET A 105 11.13 9.62 16.49
CA MET A 105 12.42 10.19 16.88
C MET A 105 13.30 9.14 17.57
N GLY A 106 14.55 9.03 17.09
CA GLY A 106 15.53 8.05 17.61
C GLY A 106 15.27 6.60 17.20
N THR A 107 14.42 6.38 16.19
CA THR A 107 14.27 5.12 15.48
C THR A 107 14.80 5.31 14.05
N ALA A 108 15.53 4.36 13.50
CA ALA A 108 15.97 4.45 12.11
C ALA A 108 14.74 4.33 11.18
N VAL A 109 14.53 5.33 10.33
CA VAL A 109 13.37 5.40 9.44
C VAL A 109 13.81 5.25 7.99
N VAL A 110 13.21 4.29 7.29
CA VAL A 110 13.18 4.26 5.82
C VAL A 110 11.80 4.73 5.38
N LEU A 111 11.73 5.83 4.66
CA LEU A 111 10.49 6.43 4.18
C LEU A 111 10.32 6.16 2.68
N ILE A 112 9.15 5.68 2.31
CA ILE A 112 8.72 5.54 0.91
C ILE A 112 7.44 6.36 0.76
N ASP A 113 7.49 7.50 0.09
CA ASP A 113 6.31 8.36 -0.05
C ASP A 113 6.29 9.07 -1.41
N THR A 114 5.13 9.55 -1.79
CA THR A 114 4.88 10.32 -3.02
C THR A 114 4.99 11.82 -2.79
N LEU A 115 4.84 12.26 -1.56
CA LEU A 115 4.89 13.67 -1.15
C LEU A 115 5.93 13.86 -0.06
N GLU A 116 6.62 14.99 -0.09
CA GLU A 116 7.47 15.40 1.01
C GLU A 116 6.63 15.60 2.28
N ASN A 117 7.11 15.06 3.39
CA ASN A 117 6.45 15.16 4.68
C ASN A 117 7.49 15.30 5.82
N PRO A 118 7.06 15.63 7.06
CA PRO A 118 7.97 15.85 8.18
C PRO A 118 8.91 14.69 8.53
N LEU A 119 8.64 13.46 8.13
CA LEU A 119 9.53 12.31 8.34
C LEU A 119 10.73 12.35 7.40
N ALA A 120 10.62 12.96 6.22
CA ALA A 120 11.71 13.02 5.24
C ALA A 120 12.97 13.67 5.80
N ASN A 121 12.82 14.67 6.68
CA ASN A 121 13.94 15.37 7.30
C ASN A 121 14.67 14.57 8.39
N MET A 122 14.11 13.47 8.85
CA MET A 122 14.66 12.62 9.92
C MET A 122 14.90 11.17 9.46
N ALA A 123 14.50 10.82 8.24
CA ALA A 123 14.70 9.50 7.70
C ALA A 123 16.16 9.25 7.33
N GLU A 124 16.66 8.06 7.61
CA GLU A 124 17.97 7.58 7.16
C GLU A 124 18.01 7.41 5.63
N CYS A 125 16.87 7.08 5.05
CA CYS A 125 16.70 6.90 3.62
C CYS A 125 15.29 7.30 3.20
N VAL A 126 15.19 8.07 2.11
CA VAL A 126 13.91 8.42 1.47
C VAL A 126 13.92 7.86 0.05
N LEU A 127 12.92 7.06 -0.27
CA LEU A 127 12.72 6.49 -1.59
C LEU A 127 11.44 7.11 -2.20
N PRO A 128 11.53 7.74 -3.37
CA PRO A 128 10.37 8.34 -4.01
C PRO A 128 9.44 7.24 -4.55
N GLY A 129 8.21 7.20 -4.05
CA GLY A 129 7.16 6.28 -4.46
C GLY A 129 6.29 6.85 -5.57
N ALA A 130 5.79 6.00 -6.46
CA ALA A 130 4.84 6.38 -7.49
C ALA A 130 3.44 6.58 -6.91
N THR A 131 2.70 7.57 -7.42
CA THR A 131 1.29 7.75 -7.12
C THR A 131 0.48 6.58 -7.69
N TRP A 132 -0.77 6.43 -7.26
CA TRP A 132 -1.64 5.36 -7.78
C TRP A 132 -1.93 5.49 -9.28
N THR A 133 -1.83 6.69 -9.86
CA THR A 133 -1.97 6.92 -11.29
C THR A 133 -0.74 6.54 -12.12
N GLU A 134 0.41 6.47 -11.50
CA GLU A 134 1.71 6.15 -12.11
C GLU A 134 2.10 4.67 -12.00
N LYS A 135 1.25 3.85 -11.40
CA LYS A 135 1.49 2.41 -11.21
C LYS A 135 0.22 1.60 -11.46
N ALA A 136 0.37 0.29 -11.61
CA ALA A 136 -0.72 -0.67 -11.61
C ALA A 136 -0.88 -1.32 -10.23
N GLY A 137 -2.01 -1.92 -9.95
CA GLY A 137 -2.23 -2.62 -8.70
C GLY A 137 -3.66 -3.14 -8.52
N THR A 138 -3.97 -3.56 -7.28
CA THR A 138 -5.31 -4.04 -6.92
C THR A 138 -5.77 -3.37 -5.63
N PHE A 139 -7.00 -2.87 -5.63
CA PHE A 139 -7.71 -2.37 -4.45
C PHE A 139 -8.80 -3.35 -4.02
N GLU A 140 -8.97 -3.52 -2.72
CA GLU A 140 -10.11 -4.20 -2.13
C GLU A 140 -11.05 -3.15 -1.53
N ASN A 141 -12.22 -3.01 -2.13
CA ASN A 141 -13.18 -2.01 -1.69
C ASN A 141 -13.97 -2.45 -0.44
N VAL A 142 -14.79 -1.54 0.09
CA VAL A 142 -15.64 -1.76 1.28
C VAL A 142 -16.60 -2.95 1.17
N LYS A 143 -16.89 -3.43 -0.05
CA LYS A 143 -17.71 -4.63 -0.33
C LYS A 143 -16.84 -5.89 -0.53
N ASN A 144 -15.57 -5.87 -0.15
CA ASN A 144 -14.61 -6.95 -0.34
C ASN A 144 -14.41 -7.36 -1.81
N ARG A 145 -14.62 -6.44 -2.75
CA ARG A 145 -14.39 -6.68 -4.18
C ARG A 145 -12.96 -6.29 -4.52
N LEU A 146 -12.22 -7.21 -5.12
CA LEU A 146 -10.88 -6.96 -5.65
C LEU A 146 -11.00 -6.37 -7.07
N GLN A 147 -10.38 -5.21 -7.28
CA GLN A 147 -10.44 -4.48 -8.54
C GLN A 147 -9.03 -4.07 -8.94
N ALA A 148 -8.56 -4.59 -10.06
CA ALA A 148 -7.30 -4.15 -10.65
C ALA A 148 -7.45 -2.77 -11.27
N PHE A 149 -6.36 -2.04 -11.31
CA PHE A 149 -6.22 -0.79 -12.04
C PHE A 149 -4.86 -0.78 -12.74
N GLU A 150 -4.80 -0.08 -13.86
CA GLU A 150 -3.59 0.06 -14.66
C GLU A 150 -3.01 1.46 -14.53
N ARG A 151 -1.75 1.59 -14.90
CA ARG A 151 -1.07 2.87 -14.94
C ARG A 151 -1.72 3.80 -15.95
N ALA A 152 -2.07 5.01 -15.54
CA ALA A 152 -2.70 6.01 -16.37
C ALA A 152 -1.69 7.01 -16.97
N ILE A 153 -0.60 7.32 -16.24
CA ILE A 153 0.44 8.26 -16.66
C ILE A 153 1.82 7.67 -16.37
N GLU A 154 2.83 8.14 -17.08
CA GLU A 154 4.23 7.77 -16.83
C GLU A 154 4.72 8.38 -15.51
N ALA A 155 5.45 7.59 -14.73
CA ALA A 155 6.17 8.11 -13.57
C ALA A 155 7.41 8.91 -14.02
N THR A 156 7.87 9.83 -13.19
CA THR A 156 9.14 10.53 -13.43
C THR A 156 10.33 9.57 -13.29
N ASP A 157 11.46 9.88 -13.92
CA ASP A 157 12.58 8.97 -14.23
C ASP A 157 13.08 8.06 -13.10
N PHE A 158 13.11 8.53 -11.85
CA PHE A 158 13.62 7.74 -10.71
C PHE A 158 12.53 7.29 -9.74
N VAL A 159 11.27 7.61 -10.01
CA VAL A 159 10.13 7.20 -9.19
C VAL A 159 9.69 5.78 -9.57
N LYS A 160 9.43 4.94 -8.58
CA LYS A 160 8.97 3.56 -8.79
C LYS A 160 7.76 3.25 -7.92
N GLY A 161 6.89 2.37 -8.42
CA GLY A 161 5.86 1.77 -7.59
C GLY A 161 6.46 1.00 -6.42
N GLU A 162 5.83 1.03 -5.25
CA GLU A 162 6.37 0.44 -4.04
C GLU A 162 6.57 -1.07 -4.17
N PHE A 163 5.76 -1.77 -4.99
CA PHE A 163 6.00 -3.18 -5.23
C PHE A 163 7.31 -3.44 -6.01
N GLN A 164 7.70 -2.53 -6.93
CA GLN A 164 8.99 -2.60 -7.60
C GLN A 164 10.12 -2.25 -6.63
N ILE A 165 9.94 -1.23 -5.78
CA ILE A 165 10.91 -0.89 -4.73
C ILE A 165 11.13 -2.10 -3.82
N GLY A 166 10.05 -2.72 -3.34
CA GLY A 166 10.15 -3.92 -2.50
C GLY A 166 10.87 -5.10 -3.19
N ALA A 167 10.62 -5.30 -4.48
CA ALA A 167 11.30 -6.33 -5.27
C ALA A 167 12.80 -6.02 -5.47
N ASP A 168 13.15 -4.75 -5.69
CA ASP A 168 14.54 -4.30 -5.83
C ASP A 168 15.31 -4.44 -4.51
N LEU A 169 14.69 -4.05 -3.39
CA LEU A 169 15.26 -4.21 -2.05
C LEU A 169 15.49 -5.68 -1.70
N GLN A 170 14.53 -6.56 -2.01
CA GLN A 170 14.67 -8.00 -1.83
C GLN A 170 15.81 -8.55 -2.70
N ALA A 171 15.90 -8.12 -3.95
CA ALA A 171 16.97 -8.54 -4.85
C ALA A 171 18.36 -8.12 -4.33
N GLY A 172 18.47 -6.88 -3.82
CA GLY A 172 19.71 -6.39 -3.20
C GLY A 172 20.09 -7.18 -1.95
N PHE A 173 19.14 -7.49 -1.09
CA PHE A 173 19.36 -8.32 0.09
C PHE A 173 19.84 -9.74 -0.26
N GLU A 174 19.28 -10.33 -1.30
CA GLU A 174 19.68 -11.66 -1.82
C GLU A 174 20.93 -11.63 -2.71
N SER A 175 21.54 -10.48 -2.91
CA SER A 175 22.72 -10.29 -3.80
C SER A 175 22.46 -10.78 -5.23
N ARG A 176 21.25 -10.59 -5.74
CA ARG A 176 20.85 -10.93 -7.12
C ARG A 176 20.49 -9.69 -7.93
N PRO A 177 20.55 -9.75 -9.26
CA PRO A 177 20.11 -8.64 -10.09
C PRO A 177 18.64 -8.29 -9.88
N ALA A 178 18.34 -6.99 -9.75
CA ALA A 178 16.97 -6.49 -9.78
C ALA A 178 16.33 -6.78 -11.14
N ARG A 179 15.03 -7.07 -11.13
CA ARG A 179 14.22 -7.32 -12.32
C ARG A 179 12.91 -6.55 -12.25
N ALA A 180 12.43 -6.11 -13.39
CA ALA A 180 11.09 -5.56 -13.46
C ALA A 180 10.05 -6.60 -13.06
N VAL A 181 9.08 -6.20 -12.26
CA VAL A 181 7.94 -7.01 -11.86
C VAL A 181 6.65 -6.32 -12.25
N THR A 182 5.59 -7.08 -12.48
CA THR A 182 4.26 -6.56 -12.80
C THR A 182 3.29 -6.85 -11.66
N ALA A 183 2.25 -6.04 -11.53
CA ALA A 183 1.18 -6.27 -10.54
C ALA A 183 0.58 -7.67 -10.70
N GLU A 184 0.38 -8.14 -11.94
CA GLU A 184 -0.08 -9.49 -12.23
C GLU A 184 0.87 -10.57 -11.69
N SER A 185 2.20 -10.41 -11.91
CA SER A 185 3.19 -11.36 -11.42
C SER A 185 3.23 -11.43 -9.88
N ILE A 186 3.01 -10.30 -9.22
CA ILE A 186 2.89 -10.24 -7.76
C ILE A 186 1.59 -10.89 -7.30
N ARG A 187 0.44 -10.63 -7.96
CA ARG A 187 -0.84 -11.32 -7.65
C ARG A 187 -0.72 -12.83 -7.74
N ALA A 188 -0.01 -13.32 -8.75
CA ALA A 188 0.25 -14.75 -8.90
C ALA A 188 1.10 -15.33 -7.75
N GLN A 189 1.95 -14.53 -7.11
CA GLN A 189 2.68 -14.92 -5.90
C GLN A 189 1.77 -14.84 -4.67
N MET A 190 0.98 -13.78 -4.54
CA MET A 190 0.00 -13.61 -3.45
C MET A 190 -0.97 -14.79 -3.40
N ALA A 191 -1.49 -15.24 -4.53
CA ALA A 191 -2.43 -16.35 -4.64
C ALA A 191 -1.89 -17.69 -4.10
N LYS A 192 -0.58 -17.82 -3.91
CA LYS A 192 0.04 -19.00 -3.30
C LYS A 192 0.13 -18.91 -1.76
N VAL A 193 -0.29 -17.82 -1.17
CA VAL A 193 -0.30 -17.60 0.27
C VAL A 193 -1.71 -17.87 0.79
N ALA A 194 -1.82 -18.68 1.84
CA ALA A 194 -3.10 -18.99 2.48
C ALA A 194 -3.81 -17.70 2.92
N GLY A 195 -5.08 -17.56 2.53
CA GLY A 195 -5.90 -16.36 2.76
C GLY A 195 -5.83 -15.30 1.64
N LEU A 196 -4.95 -15.48 0.64
CA LEU A 196 -4.81 -14.60 -0.51
C LEU A 196 -5.14 -15.26 -1.86
N GLU A 197 -5.72 -16.45 -1.87
CA GLU A 197 -6.05 -17.22 -3.08
C GLU A 197 -6.90 -16.41 -4.07
N ARG A 198 -7.78 -15.57 -3.55
CA ARG A 198 -8.66 -14.70 -4.34
C ARG A 198 -7.93 -13.74 -5.27
N PHE A 199 -6.67 -13.42 -4.99
CA PHE A 199 -5.86 -12.59 -5.89
C PHE A 199 -5.51 -13.28 -7.20
N GLY A 200 -5.66 -14.60 -7.27
CA GLY A 200 -5.48 -15.38 -8.50
C GLY A 200 -6.76 -15.60 -9.31
N SER A 201 -7.95 -15.53 -8.66
CA SER A 201 -9.21 -15.97 -9.29
C SER A 201 -10.29 -14.88 -9.34
N ASP A 202 -10.34 -13.98 -8.36
CA ASP A 202 -11.49 -13.11 -8.12
C ASP A 202 -11.22 -11.63 -8.39
N VAL A 203 -10.07 -11.30 -8.98
CA VAL A 203 -9.73 -9.93 -9.32
C VAL A 203 -10.47 -9.50 -10.57
N HIS A 204 -11.28 -8.46 -10.43
CA HIS A 204 -11.89 -7.80 -11.57
C HIS A 204 -10.85 -6.96 -12.31
N VAL A 205 -10.47 -7.40 -13.48
CA VAL A 205 -9.60 -6.64 -14.39
C VAL A 205 -10.49 -5.81 -15.31
N PRO A 206 -10.32 -4.49 -15.39
CA PRO A 206 -11.13 -3.67 -16.29
C PRO A 206 -10.84 -4.05 -17.73
N ASP A 207 -11.88 -4.07 -18.55
CA ASP A 207 -11.74 -4.16 -20.00
C ASP A 207 -11.26 -2.79 -20.51
N LEU A 208 -10.02 -2.73 -20.99
CA LEU A 208 -9.40 -1.53 -21.53
C LEU A 208 -9.61 -1.39 -23.06
N SER A 209 -10.40 -2.25 -23.66
CA SER A 209 -10.84 -2.06 -25.05
C SER A 209 -11.79 -0.86 -25.11
N PHE A 210 -11.24 0.33 -25.28
CA PHE A 210 -12.01 1.51 -25.62
C PHE A 210 -12.40 1.41 -27.10
N GLU A 211 -13.65 1.12 -27.39
CA GLU A 211 -14.23 1.63 -28.61
C GLU A 211 -14.21 3.15 -28.47
N GLN A 212 -13.35 3.83 -29.22
CA GLN A 212 -13.41 5.28 -29.35
C GLN A 212 -14.82 5.60 -29.82
N ALA A 213 -15.64 6.13 -28.91
CA ALA A 213 -16.91 6.71 -29.33
C ALA A 213 -16.57 7.85 -30.31
N ALA A 214 -16.94 7.68 -31.57
CA ALA A 214 -16.59 8.56 -32.69
C ALA A 214 -17.15 9.99 -32.56
N ASP A 215 -17.84 10.31 -31.46
CA ASP A 215 -18.62 11.55 -31.26
C ASP A 215 -18.41 12.24 -29.91
N MET A 216 -17.22 12.21 -29.31
CA MET A 216 -16.96 13.16 -28.24
C MET A 216 -16.68 14.55 -28.78
N GLN A 217 -17.72 15.35 -29.00
CA GLN A 217 -17.57 16.81 -29.16
C GLN A 217 -17.31 17.38 -27.74
N PHE A 218 -16.13 17.98 -27.58
CA PHE A 218 -15.88 18.80 -26.41
C PHE A 218 -16.75 20.05 -26.53
N ALA A 219 -17.70 20.25 -25.62
CA ALA A 219 -18.35 21.55 -25.48
C ALA A 219 -17.32 22.50 -24.85
N GLU A 220 -16.90 23.51 -25.59
CA GLU A 220 -16.20 24.66 -25.02
C GLU A 220 -17.16 25.37 -24.05
N ILE A 221 -16.73 25.51 -22.78
CA ILE A 221 -17.44 26.24 -21.71
C ILE A 221 -16.91 27.68 -21.72
#